data_04a2a464b65e6d6c8141a5afc0da2142
#
_entry.id   04a2a464b65e6d6c8141a5afc0da2142
#
_cell.length_a   1.000
_cell.length_b   1.000
_cell.length_c   1.000
_cell.angle_alpha   90.00
_cell.angle_beta   90.00
_cell.angle_gamma   90.00
#
_symmetry.space_group_name_H-M   'P 1'
#
loop_
_entity.id
_entity.type
_entity.pdbx_description
1 polymer ?
#
loop_
_entity_poly.entity_id
_entity_poly.type
_entity_poly.pdbx_seq_one_letter_code
_entity_poly.pdbx_strand_id
1 'polypeptide(L)'
;MSSYLNHYIKLSDYDSFDDYLGKFSAKSRSTLKRKVRKAESSGFTYKIYQTVEDVEEFHSNACKVGEQTYQKKLFDAALPNTDAYLQKITKEAEKGHFLGLVLYKDNEPCAYLYCPIADNSYIYAYLGYLPVHSKFSPGTVLQFIALQHIYSSELNAEYFDFTEGDGSHKALFATGYKTCCNILVLEDAFKNNLWLKLQLFTDSFSTKLGQFLDKYDLKNKIKKLIRRKSV
;
A
#
# COMPACT_ATOMS: atom_id res chain seq x y z
N MET A 1 7.63 22.96 -4.60
CA MET A 1 7.03 21.71 -5.11
C MET A 1 7.91 20.56 -4.66
N SER A 2 7.37 19.61 -3.93
CA SER A 2 8.12 18.39 -3.58
C SER A 2 7.86 17.36 -4.68
N SER A 3 8.93 16.86 -5.29
CA SER A 3 8.85 15.70 -6.18
C SER A 3 9.01 14.41 -5.37
N TYR A 4 8.40 13.33 -5.84
CA TYR A 4 8.51 11.99 -5.26
C TYR A 4 8.67 10.94 -6.36
N LEU A 5 9.22 9.78 -5.98
CA LEU A 5 9.27 8.64 -6.87
C LEU A 5 7.96 7.87 -6.76
N ASN A 6 7.29 7.68 -7.89
CA ASN A 6 6.18 6.76 -8.02
C ASN A 6 6.70 5.48 -8.66
N HIS A 7 6.73 4.39 -7.90
CA HIS A 7 7.14 3.08 -8.37
C HIS A 7 5.97 2.37 -9.06
N TYR A 8 6.25 1.60 -10.10
CA TYR A 8 5.24 0.80 -10.81
C TYR A 8 5.79 -0.54 -11.27
N ILE A 9 4.89 -1.49 -11.54
CA ILE A 9 5.16 -2.67 -12.34
C ILE A 9 4.46 -2.46 -13.68
N LYS A 10 5.18 -2.58 -14.79
CA LYS A 10 4.55 -2.69 -16.10
C LYS A 10 4.22 -4.15 -16.32
N LEU A 11 2.95 -4.48 -16.10
CA LEU A 11 2.45 -5.86 -16.11
C LEU A 11 2.58 -6.46 -17.50
N SER A 12 2.34 -5.66 -18.55
CA SER A 12 2.41 -6.09 -19.94
C SER A 12 3.80 -6.50 -20.45
N ASP A 13 4.86 -6.23 -19.66
CA ASP A 13 6.21 -6.64 -20.02
C ASP A 13 6.50 -8.12 -19.70
N TYR A 14 5.54 -8.84 -19.08
CA TYR A 14 5.70 -10.22 -18.62
C TYR A 14 4.48 -11.06 -18.97
N ASP A 15 4.70 -12.22 -19.58
CA ASP A 15 3.63 -13.13 -20.01
C ASP A 15 3.00 -13.91 -18.86
N SER A 16 3.66 -14.00 -17.71
CA SER A 16 3.20 -14.75 -16.55
C SER A 16 3.82 -14.24 -15.24
N PHE A 17 3.24 -14.67 -14.13
CA PHE A 17 3.82 -14.39 -12.81
C PHE A 17 5.21 -14.99 -12.61
N ASP A 18 5.47 -16.17 -13.15
CA ASP A 18 6.82 -16.78 -13.07
C ASP A 18 7.82 -16.03 -13.94
N ASP A 19 7.42 -15.52 -15.10
CA ASP A 19 8.24 -14.64 -15.93
C ASP A 19 8.56 -13.33 -15.18
N TYR A 20 7.54 -12.67 -14.61
CA TYR A 20 7.76 -11.51 -13.74
C TYR A 20 8.70 -11.82 -12.57
N LEU A 21 8.58 -13.00 -11.94
CA LEU A 21 9.50 -13.41 -10.89
C LEU A 21 10.94 -13.62 -11.42
N GLY A 22 11.11 -13.87 -12.71
CA GLY A 22 12.40 -13.99 -13.39
C GLY A 22 13.29 -12.75 -13.27
N LYS A 23 12.69 -11.54 -13.14
CA LYS A 23 13.43 -10.29 -12.94
C LYS A 23 14.23 -10.25 -11.62
N PHE A 24 13.81 -11.01 -10.62
CA PHE A 24 14.50 -11.03 -9.33
C PHE A 24 15.73 -11.95 -9.38
N SER A 25 16.78 -11.58 -8.63
CA SER A 25 17.87 -12.52 -8.39
C SER A 25 17.35 -13.83 -7.79
N ALA A 26 18.02 -14.93 -8.02
CA ALA A 26 17.66 -16.25 -7.45
C ALA A 26 17.45 -16.18 -5.92
N LYS A 27 18.31 -15.42 -5.22
CA LYS A 27 18.21 -15.18 -3.77
C LYS A 27 16.93 -14.43 -3.38
N SER A 28 16.61 -13.36 -4.09
CA SER A 28 15.39 -12.56 -3.81
C SER A 28 14.13 -13.36 -4.09
N ARG A 29 14.06 -14.05 -5.24
CA ARG A 29 12.96 -14.93 -5.62
C ARG A 29 12.73 -16.03 -4.59
N SER A 30 13.80 -16.73 -4.19
CA SER A 30 13.74 -17.74 -3.14
C SER A 30 13.26 -17.16 -1.81
N THR A 31 13.70 -15.96 -1.45
CA THR A 31 13.26 -15.29 -0.21
C THR A 31 11.77 -14.93 -0.24
N LEU A 32 11.26 -14.43 -1.37
CA LEU A 32 9.82 -14.12 -1.53
C LEU A 32 8.97 -15.40 -1.41
N LYS A 33 9.30 -16.43 -2.19
CA LYS A 33 8.61 -17.74 -2.13
C LYS A 33 8.67 -18.36 -0.71
N ARG A 34 9.80 -18.23 -0.01
CA ARG A 34 9.95 -18.70 1.38
C ARG A 34 9.05 -17.94 2.36
N LYS A 35 8.86 -16.62 2.20
CA LYS A 35 7.98 -15.84 3.06
C LYS A 35 6.52 -16.33 2.95
N VAL A 36 6.06 -16.58 1.73
CA VAL A 36 4.72 -17.10 1.48
C VAL A 36 4.55 -18.48 2.12
N ARG A 37 5.45 -19.42 1.81
CA ARG A 37 5.42 -20.78 2.39
C ARG A 37 5.48 -20.76 3.91
N LYS A 38 6.28 -19.85 4.51
CA LYS A 38 6.36 -19.70 5.97
C LYS A 38 5.03 -19.22 6.56
N ALA A 39 4.35 -18.30 5.91
CA ALA A 39 3.02 -17.87 6.35
C ALA A 39 2.03 -19.03 6.28
N GLU A 40 1.93 -19.69 5.13
CA GLU A 40 1.05 -20.86 4.91
C GLU A 40 1.30 -21.97 5.95
N SER A 41 2.57 -22.40 6.11
CA SER A 41 2.95 -23.43 7.09
C SER A 41 2.73 -23.01 8.54
N SER A 42 2.58 -21.73 8.81
CA SER A 42 2.23 -21.18 10.12
C SER A 42 0.72 -21.01 10.30
N GLY A 43 -0.12 -21.55 9.41
CA GLY A 43 -1.57 -21.52 9.51
C GLY A 43 -2.20 -20.18 9.08
N PHE A 44 -1.51 -19.38 8.25
CA PHE A 44 -2.14 -18.25 7.61
C PHE A 44 -2.91 -18.71 6.38
N THR A 45 -4.11 -18.19 6.21
CA THR A 45 -4.96 -18.36 5.01
C THR A 45 -5.28 -17.00 4.42
N TYR A 46 -5.77 -16.97 3.18
CA TYR A 46 -6.17 -15.71 2.55
C TYR A 46 -7.47 -15.87 1.78
N LYS A 47 -8.16 -14.75 1.58
CA LYS A 47 -9.32 -14.63 0.68
C LYS A 47 -9.11 -13.45 -0.25
N ILE A 48 -9.49 -13.65 -1.51
CA ILE A 48 -9.51 -12.62 -2.55
C ILE A 48 -10.97 -12.22 -2.76
N TYR A 49 -11.22 -10.94 -2.91
CA TYR A 49 -12.51 -10.31 -3.02
C TYR A 49 -12.55 -9.49 -4.30
N GLN A 50 -13.52 -9.75 -5.19
CA GLN A 50 -13.58 -9.12 -6.51
C GLN A 50 -14.98 -8.74 -6.96
N THR A 51 -16.02 -9.26 -6.29
CA THR A 51 -17.41 -9.06 -6.69
C THR A 51 -18.09 -8.01 -5.79
N VAL A 52 -19.27 -7.57 -6.20
CA VAL A 52 -20.08 -6.62 -5.39
C VAL A 52 -20.46 -7.24 -4.05
N GLU A 53 -20.80 -8.52 -4.05
CA GLU A 53 -21.19 -9.28 -2.86
C GLU A 53 -20.05 -9.41 -1.85
N ASP A 54 -18.81 -9.31 -2.31
CA ASP A 54 -17.59 -9.39 -1.50
C ASP A 54 -17.29 -8.09 -0.73
N VAL A 55 -17.84 -6.96 -1.17
CA VAL A 55 -17.40 -5.63 -0.72
C VAL A 55 -17.62 -5.41 0.76
N GLU A 56 -18.79 -5.76 1.29
CA GLU A 56 -19.12 -5.53 2.71
C GLU A 56 -18.21 -6.35 3.62
N GLU A 57 -18.00 -7.63 3.30
CA GLU A 57 -17.11 -8.50 4.08
C GLU A 57 -15.66 -8.01 4.03
N PHE A 58 -15.17 -7.64 2.84
CA PHE A 58 -13.83 -7.08 2.69
C PHE A 58 -13.67 -5.80 3.51
N HIS A 59 -14.59 -4.83 3.35
CA HIS A 59 -14.54 -3.55 4.02
C HIS A 59 -14.54 -3.71 5.56
N SER A 60 -15.43 -4.53 6.08
CA SER A 60 -15.52 -4.84 7.52
C SER A 60 -14.19 -5.41 8.06
N ASN A 61 -13.63 -6.43 7.38
CA ASN A 61 -12.38 -7.06 7.78
C ASN A 61 -11.18 -6.10 7.67
N ALA A 62 -11.11 -5.32 6.59
CA ALA A 62 -10.04 -4.34 6.39
C ALA A 62 -10.08 -3.23 7.45
N CYS A 63 -11.27 -2.71 7.79
CA CYS A 63 -11.45 -1.72 8.85
C CYS A 63 -11.05 -2.29 10.23
N LYS A 64 -11.49 -3.52 10.56
CA LYS A 64 -11.11 -4.21 11.81
C LYS A 64 -9.58 -4.30 11.98
N VAL A 65 -8.86 -4.63 10.93
CA VAL A 65 -7.39 -4.63 10.94
C VAL A 65 -6.86 -3.20 10.98
N GLY A 66 -7.41 -2.31 10.15
CA GLY A 66 -6.96 -0.94 9.99
C GLY A 66 -6.90 -0.16 11.30
N GLU A 67 -7.94 -0.26 12.12
CA GLU A 67 -8.05 0.40 13.44
C GLU A 67 -6.92 0.04 14.40
N GLN A 68 -6.32 -1.13 14.25
CA GLN A 68 -5.24 -1.63 15.09
C GLN A 68 -3.84 -1.36 14.52
N THR A 69 -3.76 -0.78 13.30
CA THR A 69 -2.48 -0.48 12.67
C THR A 69 -1.83 0.77 13.24
N TYR A 70 -0.51 0.87 13.13
CA TYR A 70 0.20 2.10 13.49
C TYR A 70 -0.10 3.26 12.52
N GLN A 71 -0.45 2.97 11.26
CA GLN A 71 -0.83 3.98 10.27
C GLN A 71 -2.10 4.72 10.70
N LYS A 72 -3.10 4.03 11.22
CA LYS A 72 -4.31 4.66 11.78
C LYS A 72 -3.96 5.52 12.97
N LYS A 73 -3.15 4.97 13.90
CA LYS A 73 -2.79 5.66 15.14
C LYS A 73 -1.95 6.93 14.93
N LEU A 74 -1.14 6.99 13.88
CA LEU A 74 -0.19 8.08 13.66
C LEU A 74 -0.58 9.04 12.54
N PHE A 75 -1.24 8.56 11.50
CA PHE A 75 -1.43 9.32 10.26
C PHE A 75 -2.88 9.32 9.76
N ASP A 76 -3.78 8.63 10.46
CA ASP A 76 -5.15 8.37 10.01
C ASP A 76 -5.22 7.81 8.57
N ALA A 77 -4.23 7.00 8.20
CA ALA A 77 -4.00 6.49 6.84
C ALA A 77 -4.50 5.04 6.65
N ALA A 78 -5.48 4.60 7.43
CA ALA A 78 -6.17 3.32 7.23
C ALA A 78 -7.31 3.48 6.22
N LEU A 79 -7.84 2.33 5.75
CA LEU A 79 -9.04 2.33 4.92
C LEU A 79 -10.18 3.06 5.67
N PRO A 80 -10.85 4.05 5.06
CA PRO A 80 -11.91 4.79 5.73
C PRO A 80 -13.10 3.92 6.14
N ASN A 81 -13.49 3.97 7.42
CA ASN A 81 -14.63 3.24 7.96
C ASN A 81 -15.86 4.15 7.95
N THR A 82 -16.40 4.44 6.76
CA THR A 82 -17.59 5.30 6.56
C THR A 82 -18.51 4.72 5.49
N ASP A 83 -19.82 4.92 5.64
CA ASP A 83 -20.81 4.48 4.65
C ASP A 83 -20.55 5.08 3.26
N ALA A 84 -20.11 6.33 3.19
CA ALA A 84 -19.78 6.99 1.94
C ALA A 84 -18.61 6.28 1.22
N TYR A 85 -17.62 5.78 1.98
CA TYR A 85 -16.50 5.05 1.40
C TYR A 85 -16.91 3.63 0.98
N LEU A 86 -17.74 2.95 1.77
CA LEU A 86 -18.33 1.67 1.41
C LEU A 86 -19.12 1.76 0.09
N GLN A 87 -20.01 2.77 -0.04
CA GLN A 87 -20.73 3.04 -1.28
C GLN A 87 -19.80 3.31 -2.47
N LYS A 88 -18.67 4.01 -2.25
CA LYS A 88 -17.68 4.24 -3.29
C LYS A 88 -17.07 2.92 -3.76
N ILE A 89 -16.63 2.05 -2.85
CA ILE A 89 -16.04 0.75 -3.20
C ILE A 89 -17.08 -0.12 -3.92
N THR A 90 -18.34 -0.13 -3.47
CA THR A 90 -19.43 -0.87 -4.13
C THR A 90 -19.59 -0.44 -5.59
N LYS A 91 -19.62 0.87 -5.85
CA LYS A 91 -19.70 1.39 -7.23
C LYS A 91 -18.48 1.03 -8.08
N GLU A 92 -17.31 0.93 -7.50
CA GLU A 92 -16.12 0.43 -8.23
C GLU A 92 -16.23 -1.07 -8.50
N ALA A 93 -16.75 -1.85 -7.55
CA ALA A 93 -16.99 -3.28 -7.73
C ALA A 93 -18.04 -3.57 -8.82
N GLU A 94 -19.12 -2.77 -8.93
CA GLU A 94 -20.12 -2.85 -10.01
C GLU A 94 -19.51 -2.69 -11.41
N LYS A 95 -18.39 -1.97 -11.50
CA LYS A 95 -17.63 -1.78 -12.75
C LYS A 95 -16.55 -2.85 -12.98
N GLY A 96 -16.39 -3.80 -12.06
CA GLY A 96 -15.26 -4.73 -12.06
C GLY A 96 -13.92 -4.10 -11.67
N HIS A 97 -13.93 -2.94 -11.01
CA HIS A 97 -12.74 -2.18 -10.64
C HIS A 97 -12.35 -2.37 -9.16
N PHE A 98 -12.64 -3.52 -8.61
CA PHE A 98 -12.39 -3.85 -7.22
C PHE A 98 -11.51 -5.08 -7.08
N LEU A 99 -10.43 -4.96 -6.33
CA LEU A 99 -9.60 -6.08 -5.88
C LEU A 99 -9.22 -5.85 -4.42
N GLY A 100 -9.72 -6.72 -3.55
CA GLY A 100 -9.38 -6.78 -2.14
C GLY A 100 -8.74 -8.11 -1.77
N LEU A 101 -7.80 -8.09 -0.84
CA LEU A 101 -7.22 -9.30 -0.26
C LEU A 101 -7.19 -9.15 1.26
N VAL A 102 -7.55 -10.21 1.96
CA VAL A 102 -7.39 -10.29 3.42
C VAL A 102 -6.62 -11.55 3.77
N LEU A 103 -5.63 -11.39 4.64
CA LEU A 103 -4.89 -12.49 5.25
C LEU A 103 -5.48 -12.77 6.63
N TYR A 104 -5.66 -14.03 6.93
CA TYR A 104 -6.23 -14.50 8.19
C TYR A 104 -5.21 -15.32 8.98
N LYS A 105 -5.31 -15.24 10.28
CA LYS A 105 -4.61 -16.15 11.22
C LYS A 105 -5.61 -16.64 12.26
N ASP A 106 -5.75 -17.96 12.35
CA ASP A 106 -6.72 -18.58 13.25
C ASP A 106 -8.17 -18.08 13.03
N ASN A 107 -8.55 -17.89 11.75
CA ASN A 107 -9.81 -17.34 11.25
C ASN A 107 -10.06 -15.84 11.57
N GLU A 108 -9.07 -15.14 12.15
CA GLU A 108 -9.17 -13.71 12.41
C GLU A 108 -8.40 -12.91 11.34
N PRO A 109 -8.98 -11.81 10.79
CA PRO A 109 -8.31 -10.98 9.80
C PRO A 109 -7.09 -10.30 10.45
N CYS A 110 -5.93 -10.40 9.81
CA CYS A 110 -4.68 -9.90 10.36
C CYS A 110 -3.88 -9.00 9.43
N ALA A 111 -4.22 -8.99 8.14
CA ALA A 111 -3.69 -8.03 7.18
C ALA A 111 -4.66 -7.88 6.02
N TYR A 112 -4.64 -6.73 5.35
CA TYR A 112 -5.42 -6.48 4.14
C TYR A 112 -4.62 -5.70 3.12
N LEU A 113 -5.02 -5.86 1.86
CA LEU A 113 -4.56 -5.07 0.73
C LEU A 113 -5.77 -4.70 -0.13
N TYR A 114 -5.90 -3.43 -0.49
CA TYR A 114 -6.92 -2.94 -1.40
C TYR A 114 -6.27 -2.32 -2.63
N CYS A 115 -6.64 -2.82 -3.80
CA CYS A 115 -6.16 -2.39 -5.09
C CYS A 115 -7.34 -2.07 -6.02
N PRO A 116 -7.92 -0.85 -5.99
CA PRO A 116 -8.87 -0.44 -7.01
C PRO A 116 -8.21 -0.39 -8.39
N ILE A 117 -9.02 -0.53 -9.44
CA ILE A 117 -8.57 -0.43 -10.82
C ILE A 117 -9.02 0.93 -11.37
N ALA A 118 -8.09 1.71 -11.88
CA ALA A 118 -8.35 2.98 -12.53
C ALA A 118 -7.32 3.21 -13.64
N ASP A 119 -7.74 3.85 -14.73
CA ASP A 119 -6.85 4.22 -15.84
C ASP A 119 -5.94 3.08 -16.29
N ASN A 120 -6.51 1.89 -16.49
CA ASN A 120 -5.79 0.68 -16.90
C ASN A 120 -4.68 0.24 -15.92
N SER A 121 -4.84 0.57 -14.64
CA SER A 121 -3.85 0.32 -13.59
C SER A 121 -4.50 -0.23 -12.32
N TYR A 122 -3.87 -1.24 -11.72
CA TYR A 122 -4.14 -1.60 -10.32
C TYR A 122 -3.44 -0.59 -9.41
N ILE A 123 -4.18 0.08 -8.57
CA ILE A 123 -3.66 1.09 -7.65
C ILE A 123 -3.42 0.47 -6.28
N TYR A 124 -2.20 0.42 -5.82
CA TYR A 124 -1.86 0.00 -4.45
C TYR A 124 -2.32 1.07 -3.44
N ALA A 125 -3.63 1.07 -3.13
CA ALA A 125 -4.24 2.16 -2.39
C ALA A 125 -4.06 2.03 -0.87
N TYR A 126 -4.38 0.86 -0.30
CA TYR A 126 -4.30 0.64 1.14
C TYR A 126 -3.71 -0.71 1.45
N LEU A 127 -2.74 -0.73 2.35
CA LEU A 127 -2.21 -1.94 2.98
C LEU A 127 -2.14 -1.73 4.48
N GLY A 128 -2.70 -2.64 5.25
CA GLY A 128 -2.58 -2.67 6.70
C GLY A 128 -2.30 -4.08 7.23
N TYR A 129 -1.61 -4.17 8.36
CA TYR A 129 -1.42 -5.45 9.04
C TYR A 129 -1.21 -5.25 10.54
N LEU A 130 -1.59 -6.25 11.33
CA LEU A 130 -1.41 -6.27 12.78
C LEU A 130 0.09 -6.41 13.11
N PRO A 131 0.67 -5.50 13.93
CA PRO A 131 2.11 -5.52 14.26
C PRO A 131 2.61 -6.84 14.86
N VAL A 132 1.76 -7.56 15.60
CA VAL A 132 2.07 -8.86 16.20
C VAL A 132 2.50 -9.91 15.16
N HIS A 133 2.03 -9.78 13.92
CA HIS A 133 2.37 -10.69 12.82
C HIS A 133 3.52 -10.21 11.93
N SER A 134 4.19 -9.10 12.27
CA SER A 134 5.27 -8.49 11.46
C SER A 134 6.41 -9.45 11.07
N LYS A 135 6.72 -10.44 11.93
CA LYS A 135 7.75 -11.48 11.69
C LYS A 135 7.45 -12.39 10.49
N PHE A 136 6.20 -12.42 10.03
CA PHE A 136 5.77 -13.17 8.85
C PHE A 136 5.72 -12.32 7.57
N SER A 137 6.01 -11.01 7.67
CA SER A 137 5.98 -10.07 6.55
C SER A 137 4.63 -10.06 5.79
N PRO A 138 3.48 -9.88 6.48
CA PRO A 138 2.15 -10.08 5.88
C PRO A 138 1.91 -9.17 4.67
N GLY A 139 2.41 -7.94 4.67
CA GLY A 139 2.31 -7.06 3.50
C GLY A 139 3.05 -7.59 2.27
N THR A 140 4.23 -8.21 2.44
CA THR A 140 4.95 -8.85 1.33
C THR A 140 4.20 -10.07 0.82
N VAL A 141 3.58 -10.86 1.73
CA VAL A 141 2.79 -12.04 1.39
C VAL A 141 1.55 -11.64 0.59
N LEU A 142 0.78 -10.67 1.07
CA LEU A 142 -0.41 -10.17 0.36
C LEU A 142 -0.05 -9.62 -1.03
N GLN A 143 1.01 -8.84 -1.13
CA GLN A 143 1.44 -8.30 -2.42
C GLN A 143 1.88 -9.39 -3.40
N PHE A 144 2.59 -10.42 -2.92
CA PHE A 144 2.96 -11.57 -3.75
C PHE A 144 1.71 -12.29 -4.26
N ILE A 145 0.74 -12.57 -3.38
CA ILE A 145 -0.52 -13.24 -3.74
C ILE A 145 -1.34 -12.38 -4.71
N ALA A 146 -1.43 -11.06 -4.47
CA ALA A 146 -2.15 -10.15 -5.37
C ALA A 146 -1.56 -10.16 -6.78
N LEU A 147 -0.24 -10.07 -6.92
CA LEU A 147 0.42 -10.12 -8.23
C LEU A 147 0.25 -11.48 -8.90
N GLN A 148 0.37 -12.58 -8.16
CA GLN A 148 0.11 -13.92 -8.68
C GLN A 148 -1.32 -14.03 -9.21
N HIS A 149 -2.30 -13.49 -8.49
CA HIS A 149 -3.70 -13.48 -8.90
C HIS A 149 -3.92 -12.60 -10.14
N ILE A 150 -3.35 -11.39 -10.18
CA ILE A 150 -3.47 -10.47 -11.32
C ILE A 150 -2.96 -11.13 -12.60
N TYR A 151 -1.82 -11.82 -12.58
CA TYR A 151 -1.29 -12.53 -13.75
C TYR A 151 -2.10 -13.80 -14.15
N SER A 152 -2.94 -14.32 -13.27
CA SER A 152 -3.82 -15.45 -13.56
C SER A 152 -5.24 -15.03 -13.93
N SER A 153 -5.57 -13.74 -13.81
CA SER A 153 -6.90 -13.20 -14.11
C SER A 153 -6.97 -12.69 -15.56
N GLU A 154 -8.17 -12.64 -16.11
CA GLU A 154 -8.44 -12.06 -17.43
C GLU A 154 -8.45 -10.52 -17.43
N LEU A 155 -8.29 -9.90 -16.29
CA LEU A 155 -8.28 -8.44 -16.14
C LEU A 155 -6.99 -7.85 -16.70
N ASN A 156 -7.08 -7.23 -17.87
CA ASN A 156 -5.97 -6.64 -18.61
C ASN A 156 -5.69 -5.21 -18.15
N ALA A 157 -5.06 -5.03 -16.99
CA ALA A 157 -4.45 -3.77 -16.65
C ALA A 157 -2.98 -3.75 -17.09
N GLU A 158 -2.52 -2.61 -17.60
CA GLU A 158 -1.15 -2.45 -18.10
C GLU A 158 -0.15 -2.27 -16.95
N TYR A 159 -0.59 -1.63 -15.86
CA TYR A 159 0.29 -1.27 -14.74
C TYR A 159 -0.24 -1.74 -13.40
N PHE A 160 0.69 -1.95 -12.47
CA PHE A 160 0.45 -1.96 -11.03
C PHE A 160 1.19 -0.77 -10.42
N ASP A 161 0.43 0.23 -9.97
CA ASP A 161 0.93 1.50 -9.48
C ASP A 161 1.02 1.50 -7.95
N PHE A 162 2.24 1.69 -7.41
CA PHE A 162 2.48 1.72 -5.97
C PHE A 162 2.12 3.04 -5.30
N THR A 163 1.67 4.02 -6.05
CA THR A 163 1.34 5.36 -5.57
C THR A 163 2.53 6.09 -4.92
N GLU A 164 2.27 7.22 -4.30
CA GLU A 164 3.27 8.05 -3.64
C GLU A 164 4.03 7.31 -2.54
N GLY A 165 5.30 7.59 -2.42
CA GLY A 165 6.16 7.18 -1.30
C GLY A 165 7.26 6.19 -1.68
N ASP A 166 8.45 6.51 -1.18
CA ASP A 166 9.67 5.73 -1.42
C ASP A 166 9.83 4.63 -0.35
N GLY A 167 9.03 3.59 -0.49
CA GLY A 167 9.12 2.41 0.37
C GLY A 167 10.04 1.34 -0.23
N SER A 168 10.99 0.82 0.54
CA SER A 168 11.89 -0.25 0.09
C SER A 168 11.16 -1.50 -0.46
N HIS A 169 9.97 -1.79 0.03
CA HIS A 169 9.12 -2.87 -0.49
C HIS A 169 8.55 -2.53 -1.87
N LYS A 170 8.20 -1.26 -2.13
CA LYS A 170 7.73 -0.79 -3.44
C LYS A 170 8.85 -0.92 -4.47
N ALA A 171 10.02 -0.39 -4.16
CA ALA A 171 11.20 -0.50 -5.00
C ALA A 171 11.60 -1.97 -5.27
N LEU A 172 11.42 -2.87 -4.31
CA LEU A 172 11.71 -4.30 -4.48
C LEU A 172 10.85 -4.91 -5.59
N PHE A 173 9.54 -4.66 -5.57
CA PHE A 173 8.60 -5.24 -6.53
C PHE A 173 8.54 -4.49 -7.86
N ALA A 174 8.85 -3.20 -7.89
CA ALA A 174 8.74 -2.35 -9.07
C ALA A 174 9.62 -2.80 -10.24
N THR A 175 9.15 -2.57 -11.46
CA THR A 175 9.94 -2.72 -12.69
C THR A 175 10.48 -1.38 -13.18
N GLY A 176 9.88 -0.28 -12.70
CA GLY A 176 10.29 1.08 -13.02
C GLY A 176 9.80 2.09 -12.00
N TYR A 177 10.16 3.34 -12.23
CA TYR A 177 9.66 4.47 -11.46
C TYR A 177 9.51 5.70 -12.35
N LYS A 178 8.63 6.61 -11.96
CA LYS A 178 8.48 7.95 -12.56
C LYS A 178 8.67 8.99 -11.46
N THR A 179 9.28 10.11 -11.81
CA THR A 179 9.30 11.27 -10.92
C THR A 179 7.99 12.03 -11.08
N CYS A 180 7.23 12.12 -10.02
CA CYS A 180 5.95 12.81 -9.96
C CYS A 180 6.02 14.01 -9.03
N CYS A 181 5.08 14.94 -9.15
CA CYS A 181 4.90 16.05 -8.23
C CYS A 181 3.42 16.31 -8.00
N ASN A 182 3.09 16.82 -6.83
CA ASN A 182 1.74 17.29 -6.55
C ASN A 182 1.59 18.72 -7.09
N ILE A 183 0.56 18.95 -7.90
CA ILE A 183 0.24 20.27 -8.44
C ILE A 183 -0.97 20.80 -7.67
N LEU A 184 -0.82 21.98 -7.09
CA LEU A 184 -1.89 22.70 -6.42
C LEU A 184 -2.30 23.88 -7.31
N VAL A 185 -3.54 23.88 -7.74
CA VAL A 185 -4.14 24.98 -8.50
C VAL A 185 -5.04 25.77 -7.56
N LEU A 186 -4.75 27.04 -7.38
CA LEU A 186 -5.50 27.94 -6.51
C LEU A 186 -5.91 29.20 -7.30
N GLU A 187 -7.07 29.73 -6.98
CA GLU A 187 -7.43 31.08 -7.44
C GLU A 187 -6.46 32.12 -6.86
N ASP A 188 -6.13 33.13 -7.66
CA ASP A 188 -5.27 34.24 -7.22
C ASP A 188 -6.05 35.15 -6.27
N ALA A 189 -6.03 34.81 -4.99
CA ALA A 189 -6.65 35.55 -3.91
C ALA A 189 -5.67 35.70 -2.74
N PHE A 190 -5.74 36.82 -2.03
CA PHE A 190 -4.86 37.12 -0.89
C PHE A 190 -4.81 35.98 0.14
N LYS A 191 -5.98 35.38 0.48
CA LYS A 191 -6.07 34.27 1.41
C LYS A 191 -5.31 33.03 0.93
N ASN A 192 -5.45 32.70 -0.34
CA ASN A 192 -4.79 31.55 -0.97
C ASN A 192 -3.27 31.76 -1.05
N ASN A 193 -2.84 32.98 -1.37
CA ASN A 193 -1.43 33.34 -1.41
C ASN A 193 -0.80 33.31 -0.01
N LEU A 194 -1.51 33.76 1.01
CA LEU A 194 -1.03 33.66 2.40
C LEU A 194 -0.95 32.19 2.86
N TRP A 195 -1.98 31.40 2.56
CA TRP A 195 -1.97 29.98 2.90
C TRP A 195 -0.84 29.22 2.18
N LEU A 196 -0.60 29.50 0.91
CA LEU A 196 0.52 28.92 0.15
C LEU A 196 1.88 29.26 0.77
N LYS A 197 2.09 30.52 1.18
CA LYS A 197 3.33 30.93 1.86
C LYS A 197 3.53 30.20 3.19
N LEU A 198 2.45 30.03 3.97
CA LEU A 198 2.50 29.25 5.23
C LEU A 198 2.83 27.78 4.97
N GLN A 199 2.23 27.18 3.97
CA GLN A 199 2.50 25.79 3.59
C GLN A 199 3.96 25.61 3.14
N LEU A 200 4.47 26.48 2.27
CA LEU A 200 5.88 26.43 1.83
C LEU A 200 6.86 26.62 2.99
N PHE A 201 6.51 27.47 3.95
CA PHE A 201 7.31 27.65 5.17
C PHE A 201 7.33 26.36 6.02
N THR A 202 6.17 25.77 6.28
CA THR A 202 6.05 24.53 7.06
C THR A 202 6.77 23.35 6.37
N ASP A 203 6.66 23.22 5.04
CA ASP A 203 7.36 22.21 4.26
C ASP A 203 8.88 22.37 4.34
N SER A 204 9.36 23.61 4.20
CA SER A 204 10.80 23.93 4.32
C SER A 204 11.30 23.63 5.73
N PHE A 205 10.56 24.01 6.76
CA PHE A 205 10.89 23.74 8.16
C PHE A 205 10.91 22.22 8.44
N SER A 206 9.90 21.49 7.99
CA SER A 206 9.80 20.03 8.14
C SER A 206 10.97 19.32 7.46
N THR A 207 11.33 19.75 6.25
CA THR A 207 12.48 19.20 5.50
C THR A 207 13.79 19.43 6.25
N LYS A 208 14.05 20.65 6.74
CA LYS A 208 15.25 20.97 7.52
C LYS A 208 15.30 20.19 8.82
N LEU A 209 14.16 20.07 9.53
CA LEU A 209 14.05 19.26 10.74
C LEU A 209 14.32 17.79 10.45
N GLY A 210 13.76 17.25 9.34
CA GLY A 210 14.02 15.90 8.90
C GLY A 210 15.51 15.64 8.65
N GLN A 211 16.18 16.51 7.91
CA GLN A 211 17.64 16.44 7.65
C GLN A 211 18.46 16.51 8.96
N PHE A 212 18.05 17.37 9.89
CA PHE A 212 18.69 17.45 11.21
C PHE A 212 18.55 16.15 11.99
N LEU A 213 17.34 15.58 12.04
CA LEU A 213 17.08 14.31 12.71
C LEU A 213 17.84 13.14 12.07
N ASP A 214 17.97 13.13 10.74
CA ASP A 214 18.75 12.12 10.00
C ASP A 214 20.25 12.28 10.31
N LYS A 215 20.79 13.50 10.32
CA LYS A 215 22.21 13.78 10.65
C LYS A 215 22.63 13.25 12.03
N TYR A 216 21.71 13.26 12.99
CA TYR A 216 21.99 12.79 14.36
C TYR A 216 21.44 11.39 14.66
N ASP A 217 21.00 10.63 13.62
CA ASP A 217 20.37 9.30 13.74
C ASP A 217 19.19 9.23 14.74
N LEU A 218 18.58 10.39 15.00
CA LEU A 218 17.45 10.51 15.92
C LEU A 218 16.16 9.95 15.30
N LYS A 219 16.03 9.98 13.99
CA LYS A 219 14.86 9.48 13.26
C LYS A 219 14.62 7.99 13.51
N ASN A 220 15.68 7.18 13.49
CA ASN A 220 15.60 5.75 13.77
C ASN A 220 15.29 5.46 15.25
N LYS A 221 15.84 6.26 16.16
CA LYS A 221 15.55 6.17 17.60
C LYS A 221 14.08 6.51 17.90
N ILE A 222 13.57 7.61 17.31
CA ILE A 222 12.18 8.03 17.45
C ILE A 222 11.23 6.97 16.86
N LYS A 223 11.50 6.44 15.65
CA LYS A 223 10.70 5.35 15.04
C LYS A 223 10.67 4.11 15.92
N LYS A 224 11.79 3.73 16.54
CA LYS A 224 11.83 2.60 17.48
C LYS A 224 11.00 2.85 18.72
N LEU A 225 11.07 4.07 19.30
CA LEU A 225 10.27 4.47 20.47
C LEU A 225 8.77 4.46 20.18
N ILE A 226 8.35 5.01 19.04
CA ILE A 226 6.94 5.03 18.61
C ILE A 226 6.42 3.60 18.41
N ARG A 227 7.19 2.74 17.72
CA ARG A 227 6.83 1.34 17.51
C ARG A 227 6.74 0.52 18.80
N ARG A 228 7.56 0.83 19.82
CA ARG A 228 7.49 0.17 21.13
C ARG A 228 6.28 0.58 21.97
N LYS A 229 5.77 1.80 21.81
CA LYS A 229 4.55 2.27 22.51
C LYS A 229 3.25 1.82 21.83
N SER A 230 3.32 1.18 20.66
CA SER A 230 2.16 0.73 19.87
C SER A 230 1.89 -0.78 20.00
N VAL A 231 2.59 -1.45 20.92
CA VAL A 231 2.38 -2.87 21.30
C VAL A 231 1.69 -2.94 22.65
#